data_adb62194d81578da0ec5a868bada604e
#
_entry.id   adb62194d81578da0ec5a868bada604e
#
_cell.length_a   1.000
_cell.length_b   1.000
_cell.length_c   1.000
_cell.angle_alpha   90.00
_cell.angle_beta   90.00
_cell.angle_gamma   90.00
#
_symmetry.space_group_name_H-M   'P 1'
#
loop_
_entity.id
_entity.type
_entity.pdbx_description
1 polymer ?
#
loop_
_entity_poly.entity_id
_entity_poly.type
_entity_poly.pdbx_seq_one_letter_code
_entity_poly.pdbx_strand_id
1 'polypeptide(L)'
;IRNLSGEEELDWAHMEPSIIVADDLTPSETVQMDKRKILAFVTVHGSTNSHTAILARMMNIPALIGVPVELDSLHSGTMGIVDGKDAVFCVDPDEATIAAAHEMQARAAEQKRLLANYKGRPSVTKSGRKVNVYANIGSVSDVAYVQENDAEGIGLFPVSYTHLTL
;
A
#
# COMPACT_ATOMS: atom_id res chain seq x y z
N ILE A 1 2.06 10.89 -10.86
CA ILE A 1 3.29 10.09 -11.01
C ILE A 1 4.47 10.92 -10.53
N ARG A 2 5.38 10.29 -9.85
CA ARG A 2 6.70 10.82 -9.50
C ARG A 2 7.76 9.81 -9.91
N ASN A 3 8.65 10.23 -10.79
CA ASN A 3 9.73 9.39 -11.30
C ASN A 3 11.00 9.64 -10.45
N LEU A 4 11.61 8.58 -9.92
CA LEU A 4 12.80 8.60 -9.08
C LEU A 4 14.08 8.21 -9.82
N SER A 5 14.12 8.22 -11.14
CA SER A 5 15.32 7.89 -11.92
C SER A 5 16.34 9.04 -12.00
N GLY A 6 16.03 10.24 -11.48
CA GLY A 6 16.90 11.42 -11.53
C GLY A 6 17.66 11.68 -10.23
N GLU A 7 18.83 12.30 -10.33
CA GLU A 7 19.72 12.66 -9.22
C GLU A 7 19.24 13.88 -8.38
N GLU A 8 18.03 14.38 -8.59
CA GLU A 8 17.50 15.49 -7.80
C GLU A 8 17.11 15.00 -6.40
N GLU A 9 17.63 15.66 -5.36
CA GLU A 9 17.13 15.50 -3.99
C GLU A 9 15.64 15.79 -3.96
N LEU A 10 14.86 14.73 -3.76
CA LEU A 10 13.41 14.83 -3.72
C LEU A 10 12.98 15.51 -2.41
N ASP A 11 12.33 16.65 -2.55
CA ASP A 11 11.67 17.31 -1.41
C ASP A 11 10.37 16.56 -1.04
N TRP A 12 10.54 15.53 -0.22
CA TRP A 12 9.42 14.70 0.27
C TRP A 12 8.41 15.52 1.09
N ALA A 13 8.83 16.62 1.68
CA ALA A 13 7.98 17.43 2.56
C ALA A 13 6.94 18.25 1.79
N HIS A 14 7.29 18.70 0.59
CA HIS A 14 6.41 19.53 -0.25
C HIS A 14 5.78 18.79 -1.43
N MET A 15 5.93 17.46 -1.49
CA MET A 15 5.36 16.63 -2.53
C MET A 15 3.83 16.57 -2.43
N GLU A 16 3.12 16.72 -3.56
CA GLU A 16 1.69 16.41 -3.66
C GLU A 16 1.46 14.89 -3.59
N PRO A 17 0.24 14.44 -3.18
CA PRO A 17 -0.10 13.02 -3.19
C PRO A 17 0.16 12.39 -4.56
N SER A 18 1.04 11.38 -4.60
CA SER A 18 1.57 10.87 -5.87
C SER A 18 1.75 9.35 -5.88
N ILE A 19 1.72 8.80 -7.09
CA ILE A 19 2.21 7.46 -7.39
C ILE A 19 3.72 7.55 -7.54
N ILE A 20 4.46 6.76 -6.79
CA ILE A 20 5.92 6.70 -6.85
C ILE A 20 6.32 5.63 -7.85
N VAL A 21 7.09 6.03 -8.85
CA VAL A 21 7.63 5.12 -9.86
C VAL A 21 9.15 5.15 -9.77
N ALA A 22 9.78 4.01 -9.61
CA ALA A 22 11.22 3.88 -9.43
C ALA A 22 11.76 2.59 -10.06
N ASP A 23 13.08 2.52 -10.23
CA ASP A 23 13.74 1.28 -10.62
C ASP A 23 13.60 0.22 -9.52
N ASP A 24 14.02 0.57 -8.31
CA ASP A 24 13.73 -0.11 -7.03
C ASP A 24 13.75 0.96 -5.92
N LEU A 25 13.31 0.63 -4.72
CA LEU A 25 13.31 1.53 -3.58
C LEU A 25 14.15 0.95 -2.44
N THR A 26 15.11 1.73 -2.00
CA THR A 26 15.94 1.38 -0.84
C THR A 26 15.23 1.69 0.49
N PRO A 27 15.59 1.01 1.57
CA PRO A 27 15.08 1.33 2.91
C PRO A 27 15.32 2.79 3.31
N SER A 28 16.46 3.37 2.92
CA SER A 28 16.84 4.75 3.25
C SER A 28 15.91 5.77 2.60
N GLU A 29 15.52 5.55 1.34
CA GLU A 29 14.57 6.41 0.62
C GLU A 29 13.18 6.33 1.25
N THR A 30 12.75 5.12 1.58
CA THR A 30 11.40 4.90 2.13
C THR A 30 11.19 5.49 3.53
N VAL A 31 12.26 5.63 4.32
CA VAL A 31 12.20 6.28 5.66
C VAL A 31 11.94 7.77 5.56
N GLN A 32 12.41 8.42 4.48
CA GLN A 32 12.27 9.87 4.27
C GLN A 32 10.91 10.26 3.69
N MET A 33 10.16 9.31 3.15
CA MET A 33 8.88 9.54 2.50
C MET A 33 7.77 9.90 3.52
N ASP A 34 6.99 10.93 3.22
CA ASP A 34 5.73 11.16 3.92
C ASP A 34 4.68 10.14 3.43
N LYS A 35 4.47 9.11 4.23
CA LYS A 35 3.56 7.99 3.91
C LYS A 35 2.14 8.43 3.56
N ARG A 36 1.70 9.60 4.04
CA ARG A 36 0.35 10.12 3.77
C ARG A 36 0.18 10.65 2.35
N LYS A 37 1.31 10.92 1.68
CA LYS A 37 1.36 11.48 0.33
C LYS A 37 1.62 10.43 -0.74
N ILE A 38 1.83 9.18 -0.35
CA ILE A 38 2.08 8.09 -1.29
C ILE A 38 0.76 7.38 -1.58
N LEU A 39 0.34 7.40 -2.85
CA LEU A 39 -0.88 6.76 -3.31
C LEU A 39 -0.65 5.31 -3.76
N ALA A 40 0.49 5.03 -4.37
CA ALA A 40 0.89 3.70 -4.83
C ALA A 40 2.39 3.65 -5.10
N PHE A 41 2.94 2.43 -5.18
CA PHE A 41 4.28 2.16 -5.68
C PHE A 41 4.25 1.40 -7.00
N VAL A 42 5.14 1.75 -7.91
CA VAL A 42 5.42 1.01 -9.14
C VAL A 42 6.93 0.87 -9.26
N THR A 43 7.46 -0.34 -9.32
CA THR A 43 8.90 -0.57 -9.51
C THR A 43 9.16 -1.45 -10.72
N VAL A 44 10.25 -1.12 -11.44
CA VAL A 44 10.72 -1.89 -12.60
C VAL A 44 11.36 -3.20 -12.13
N HIS A 45 12.14 -3.13 -11.07
CA HIS A 45 12.80 -4.27 -10.46
C HIS A 45 12.21 -4.60 -9.09
N GLY A 46 12.66 -5.72 -8.53
CA GLY A 46 12.22 -6.19 -7.22
C GLY A 46 11.40 -7.47 -7.29
N SER A 47 10.93 -7.89 -6.13
CA SER A 47 10.09 -9.08 -5.97
C SER A 47 8.93 -8.81 -5.00
N THR A 48 7.98 -9.72 -4.94
CA THR A 48 6.85 -9.65 -3.98
C THR A 48 7.28 -9.66 -2.51
N ASN A 49 8.54 -10.00 -2.24
CA ASN A 49 9.17 -9.96 -0.91
C ASN A 49 10.18 -8.81 -0.77
N SER A 50 10.25 -7.91 -1.76
CA SER A 50 11.09 -6.71 -1.67
C SER A 50 10.64 -5.79 -0.54
N HIS A 51 11.55 -4.90 -0.11
CA HIS A 51 11.25 -3.90 0.91
C HIS A 51 10.05 -3.03 0.51
N THR A 52 9.99 -2.63 -0.75
CA THR A 52 8.87 -1.85 -1.31
C THR A 52 7.53 -2.58 -1.20
N ALA A 53 7.50 -3.88 -1.52
CA ALA A 53 6.29 -4.68 -1.41
C ALA A 53 5.81 -4.82 0.05
N ILE A 54 6.74 -5.00 0.99
CA ILE A 54 6.44 -5.06 2.42
C ILE A 54 5.89 -3.72 2.91
N LEU A 55 6.54 -2.62 2.53
CA LEU A 55 6.12 -1.28 2.91
C LEU A 55 4.71 -0.95 2.38
N ALA A 56 4.43 -1.26 1.11
CA ALA A 56 3.12 -1.05 0.52
C ALA A 56 2.01 -1.80 1.27
N ARG A 57 2.28 -3.06 1.66
CA ARG A 57 1.34 -3.84 2.48
C ARG A 57 1.10 -3.21 3.84
N MET A 58 2.16 -2.74 4.52
CA MET A 58 2.05 -2.06 5.81
C MET A 58 1.25 -0.76 5.70
N MET A 59 1.37 -0.05 4.59
CA MET A 59 0.63 1.19 4.32
C MET A 59 -0.78 0.94 3.77
N ASN A 60 -1.10 -0.30 3.41
CA ASN A 60 -2.35 -0.68 2.76
C ASN A 60 -2.62 0.12 1.47
N ILE A 61 -1.58 0.31 0.66
CA ILE A 61 -1.63 0.95 -0.65
C ILE A 61 -1.28 -0.02 -1.77
N PRO A 62 -1.75 0.21 -3.00
CA PRO A 62 -1.39 -0.62 -4.15
C PRO A 62 0.11 -0.57 -4.43
N ALA A 63 0.69 -1.70 -4.84
CA ALA A 63 2.05 -1.76 -5.37
C ALA A 63 2.13 -2.73 -6.54
N LEU A 64 2.78 -2.32 -7.59
CA LEU A 64 3.14 -3.14 -8.74
C LEU A 64 4.66 -3.28 -8.79
N ILE A 65 5.14 -4.50 -8.78
CA ILE A 65 6.56 -4.83 -8.72
C ILE A 65 6.94 -5.60 -9.98
N GLY A 66 8.07 -5.23 -10.59
CA GLY A 66 8.54 -5.87 -11.81
C GLY A 66 7.78 -5.41 -13.06
N VAL A 67 7.35 -4.16 -13.10
CA VAL A 67 6.61 -3.60 -14.23
C VAL A 67 7.59 -3.20 -15.33
N PRO A 68 7.47 -3.71 -16.57
CA PRO A 68 8.35 -3.35 -17.67
C PRO A 68 7.99 -1.95 -18.21
N VAL A 69 8.43 -0.91 -17.50
CA VAL A 69 8.22 0.49 -17.88
C VAL A 69 9.57 1.19 -18.06
N GLU A 70 9.69 2.01 -19.09
CA GLU A 70 10.86 2.86 -19.33
C GLU A 70 10.72 4.13 -18.48
N LEU A 71 11.53 4.24 -17.42
CA LEU A 71 11.48 5.36 -16.49
C LEU A 71 11.77 6.70 -17.18
N ASP A 72 12.69 6.71 -18.14
CA ASP A 72 13.06 7.93 -18.88
C ASP A 72 11.90 8.52 -19.69
N SER A 73 10.91 7.71 -20.03
CA SER A 73 9.70 8.15 -20.73
C SER A 73 8.64 8.76 -19.79
N LEU A 74 8.81 8.61 -18.48
CA LEU A 74 7.85 9.09 -17.48
C LEU A 74 8.27 10.46 -16.94
N HIS A 75 7.35 11.41 -17.06
CA HIS A 75 7.56 12.74 -16.51
C HIS A 75 6.82 12.92 -15.19
N SER A 76 7.51 13.51 -14.22
CA SER A 76 6.88 13.90 -12.94
C SER A 76 5.74 14.89 -13.21
N GLY A 77 4.60 14.68 -12.53
CA GLY A 77 3.38 15.45 -12.74
C GLY A 77 2.39 14.81 -13.72
N THR A 78 2.78 13.78 -14.48
CA THR A 78 1.86 13.05 -15.37
C THR A 78 0.79 12.32 -14.54
N MET A 79 -0.44 12.32 -15.03
CA MET A 79 -1.54 11.55 -14.44
C MET A 79 -1.27 10.05 -14.61
N GLY A 80 -1.61 9.26 -13.59
CA GLY A 80 -1.48 7.81 -13.64
C GLY A 80 -2.53 7.09 -12.83
N ILE A 81 -2.83 5.86 -13.24
CA ILE A 81 -3.73 4.95 -12.53
C ILE A 81 -2.96 3.68 -12.20
N VAL A 82 -3.07 3.24 -10.94
CA VAL A 82 -2.53 1.96 -10.46
C VAL A 82 -3.67 1.13 -9.89
N ASP A 83 -3.87 -0.05 -10.44
CA ASP A 83 -4.76 -1.07 -9.89
C ASP A 83 -3.92 -2.27 -9.43
N GLY A 84 -3.77 -2.40 -8.11
CA GLY A 84 -3.02 -3.50 -7.51
C GLY A 84 -3.75 -4.85 -7.56
N LYS A 85 -5.06 -4.86 -7.83
CA LYS A 85 -5.86 -6.09 -7.93
C LYS A 85 -5.71 -6.74 -9.30
N ASP A 86 -5.87 -5.94 -10.35
CA ASP A 86 -5.81 -6.41 -11.74
C ASP A 86 -4.42 -6.21 -12.37
N ALA A 87 -3.44 -5.74 -11.57
CA ALA A 87 -2.06 -5.48 -11.96
C ALA A 87 -1.94 -4.52 -13.16
N VAL A 88 -2.71 -3.42 -13.13
CA VAL A 88 -2.73 -2.42 -14.20
C VAL A 88 -1.97 -1.17 -13.76
N PHE A 89 -1.06 -0.72 -14.61
CA PHE A 89 -0.44 0.61 -14.56
C PHE A 89 -0.74 1.34 -15.86
N CYS A 90 -1.48 2.44 -15.79
CA CYS A 90 -1.82 3.27 -16.93
C CYS A 90 -1.24 4.67 -16.74
N VAL A 91 -0.51 5.14 -17.74
CA VAL A 91 0.10 6.48 -17.77
C VAL A 91 -0.69 7.33 -18.76
N ASP A 92 -0.94 8.56 -18.38
CA ASP A 92 -1.70 9.53 -19.19
C ASP A 92 -3.04 8.97 -19.69
N PRO A 93 -3.91 8.48 -18.75
CA PRO A 93 -5.19 7.88 -19.10
C PRO A 93 -6.14 8.92 -19.73
N ASP A 94 -6.96 8.48 -20.66
CA ASP A 94 -8.05 9.30 -21.21
C ASP A 94 -9.18 9.51 -20.19
N GLU A 95 -10.07 10.45 -20.47
CA GLU A 95 -11.18 10.81 -19.57
C GLU A 95 -12.10 9.61 -19.27
N ALA A 96 -12.31 8.72 -20.23
CA ALA A 96 -13.15 7.54 -20.03
C ALA A 96 -12.52 6.54 -19.05
N THR A 97 -11.21 6.33 -19.17
CA THR A 97 -10.43 5.49 -18.26
C THR A 97 -10.38 6.07 -16.84
N ILE A 98 -10.22 7.39 -16.72
CA ILE A 98 -10.27 8.09 -15.42
C ILE A 98 -11.65 7.91 -14.78
N ALA A 99 -12.73 8.12 -15.54
CA ALA A 99 -14.09 7.95 -15.03
C ALA A 99 -14.36 6.53 -14.56
N ALA A 100 -13.92 5.51 -15.32
CA ALA A 100 -14.04 4.11 -14.92
C ALA A 100 -13.26 3.80 -13.63
N ALA A 101 -12.04 4.34 -13.49
CA ALA A 101 -11.23 4.17 -12.27
C ALA A 101 -11.91 4.80 -11.05
N HIS A 102 -12.49 5.99 -11.18
CA HIS A 102 -13.25 6.63 -10.11
C HIS A 102 -14.49 5.82 -9.71
N GLU A 103 -15.20 5.24 -10.67
CA GLU A 103 -16.34 4.35 -10.37
C GLU A 103 -15.87 3.11 -9.60
N MET A 104 -14.76 2.49 -9.99
CA MET A 104 -14.19 1.35 -9.26
C MET A 104 -13.77 1.74 -7.83
N GLN A 105 -13.15 2.89 -7.64
CA GLN A 105 -12.81 3.42 -6.30
C GLN A 105 -14.06 3.64 -5.45
N ALA A 106 -15.10 4.23 -6.02
CA ALA A 106 -16.36 4.47 -5.32
C ALA A 106 -17.03 3.15 -4.89
N ARG A 107 -17.04 2.14 -5.76
CA ARG A 107 -17.55 0.79 -5.44
C ARG A 107 -16.74 0.13 -4.32
N ALA A 108 -15.41 0.22 -4.37
CA ALA A 108 -14.53 -0.32 -3.34
C ALA A 108 -14.73 0.38 -1.99
N ALA A 109 -14.88 1.70 -1.99
CA ALA A 109 -15.17 2.48 -0.79
C ALA A 109 -16.52 2.11 -0.18
N GLU A 110 -17.55 1.93 -0.99
CA GLU A 110 -18.87 1.48 -0.53
C GLU A 110 -18.81 0.08 0.06
N GLN A 111 -18.11 -0.85 -0.60
CA GLN A 111 -17.91 -2.19 -0.06
C GLN A 111 -17.19 -2.15 1.30
N LYS A 112 -16.14 -1.33 1.44
CA LYS A 112 -15.43 -1.13 2.70
C LYS A 112 -16.37 -0.56 3.78
N ARG A 113 -17.24 0.38 3.42
CA ARG A 113 -18.25 0.95 4.32
C ARG A 113 -19.26 -0.10 4.80
N LEU A 114 -19.73 -0.96 3.89
CA LEU A 114 -20.63 -2.06 4.23
C LEU A 114 -19.95 -3.06 5.18
N LEU A 115 -18.69 -3.40 4.93
CA LEU A 115 -17.91 -4.28 5.81
C LEU A 115 -17.70 -3.68 7.21
N ALA A 116 -17.56 -2.36 7.31
CA ALA A 116 -17.45 -1.68 8.60
C ALA A 116 -18.68 -1.90 9.52
N ASN A 117 -19.87 -2.17 8.95
CA ASN A 117 -21.08 -2.50 9.72
C ASN A 117 -20.98 -3.85 10.44
N TYR A 118 -19.99 -4.68 10.11
CA TYR A 118 -19.76 -5.95 10.79
C TYR A 118 -18.77 -5.82 11.97
N LYS A 119 -18.12 -4.67 12.13
CA LYS A 119 -17.26 -4.41 13.30
C LYS A 119 -18.09 -4.50 14.59
N GLY A 120 -17.49 -5.01 15.65
CA GLY A 120 -18.14 -5.25 16.94
C GLY A 120 -19.07 -6.48 16.98
N ARG A 121 -19.22 -7.20 15.87
CA ARG A 121 -20.03 -8.41 15.84
C ARG A 121 -19.16 -9.64 16.09
N PRO A 122 -19.62 -10.62 16.90
CA PRO A 122 -18.88 -11.86 17.08
C PRO A 122 -18.77 -12.63 15.78
N SER A 123 -17.58 -13.11 15.47
CA SER A 123 -17.33 -13.96 14.31
C SER A 123 -17.88 -15.36 14.57
N VAL A 124 -18.96 -15.72 13.88
CA VAL A 124 -19.62 -17.02 14.02
C VAL A 124 -19.80 -17.68 12.65
N THR A 125 -19.63 -18.98 12.60
CA THR A 125 -19.92 -19.77 11.41
C THR A 125 -21.43 -19.87 11.15
N LYS A 126 -21.82 -20.32 9.97
CA LYS A 126 -23.24 -20.61 9.65
C LYS A 126 -23.88 -21.63 10.62
N SER A 127 -23.08 -22.51 11.21
CA SER A 127 -23.51 -23.49 12.21
C SER A 127 -23.56 -22.93 13.65
N GLY A 128 -23.29 -21.63 13.84
CA GLY A 128 -23.33 -20.98 15.16
C GLY A 128 -22.06 -21.12 16.00
N ARG A 129 -20.99 -21.73 15.48
CA ARG A 129 -19.71 -21.85 16.19
C ARG A 129 -18.96 -20.53 16.18
N LYS A 130 -18.61 -20.02 17.35
CA LYS A 130 -17.75 -18.85 17.50
C LYS A 130 -16.32 -19.16 17.00
N VAL A 131 -15.75 -18.25 16.24
CA VAL A 131 -14.37 -18.29 15.73
C VAL A 131 -13.69 -17.00 16.17
N ASN A 132 -12.52 -17.13 16.80
CA ASN A 132 -11.72 -15.96 17.15
C ASN A 132 -10.88 -15.53 15.96
N VAL A 133 -10.84 -14.22 15.66
CA VAL A 133 -10.09 -13.63 14.56
C VAL A 133 -8.93 -12.83 15.14
N TYR A 134 -7.70 -13.27 14.84
CA TYR A 134 -6.48 -12.64 15.32
C TYR A 134 -5.74 -11.96 14.17
N ALA A 135 -5.11 -10.83 14.47
CA ALA A 135 -4.27 -10.12 13.52
C ALA A 135 -2.80 -10.52 13.67
N ASN A 136 -2.08 -10.56 12.55
CA ASN A 136 -0.62 -10.63 12.56
C ASN A 136 -0.08 -9.21 12.50
N ILE A 137 0.89 -8.88 13.34
CA ILE A 137 1.54 -7.56 13.38
C ILE A 137 3.04 -7.69 13.22
N GLY A 138 3.68 -6.69 12.61
CA GLY A 138 5.13 -6.60 12.45
C GLY A 138 5.81 -5.69 13.48
N SER A 139 5.04 -4.80 14.11
CA SER A 139 5.54 -3.82 15.07
C SER A 139 4.49 -3.48 16.13
N VAL A 140 4.92 -2.88 17.24
CA VAL A 140 4.00 -2.40 18.29
C VAL A 140 3.09 -1.28 17.78
N SER A 141 3.53 -0.48 16.81
CA SER A 141 2.71 0.56 16.19
C SER A 141 1.49 0.02 15.46
N ASP A 142 1.51 -1.25 15.04
CA ASP A 142 0.39 -1.87 14.33
C ASP A 142 -0.79 -2.21 15.24
N VAL A 143 -0.60 -2.15 16.58
CA VAL A 143 -1.67 -2.42 17.55
C VAL A 143 -2.88 -1.49 17.36
N ALA A 144 -2.66 -0.25 16.95
CA ALA A 144 -3.74 0.67 16.64
C ALA A 144 -4.62 0.14 15.48
N TYR A 145 -4.01 -0.42 14.44
CA TYR A 145 -4.73 -1.03 13.31
C TYR A 145 -5.47 -2.31 13.72
N VAL A 146 -4.91 -3.09 14.64
CA VAL A 146 -5.57 -4.28 15.19
C VAL A 146 -6.87 -3.89 15.88
N GLN A 147 -6.83 -2.86 16.72
CA GLN A 147 -8.00 -2.33 17.42
C GLN A 147 -9.00 -1.68 16.44
N GLU A 148 -8.52 -0.90 15.48
CA GLU A 148 -9.36 -0.26 14.47
C GLU A 148 -10.09 -1.29 13.61
N ASN A 149 -9.52 -2.45 13.35
CA ASN A 149 -10.13 -3.53 12.58
C ASN A 149 -10.83 -4.59 13.44
N ASP A 150 -10.98 -4.34 14.72
CA ASP A 150 -11.76 -5.17 15.66
C ASP A 150 -11.27 -6.63 15.73
N ALA A 151 -9.95 -6.82 15.63
CA ALA A 151 -9.39 -8.14 15.86
C ALA A 151 -9.41 -8.50 17.34
N GLU A 152 -9.75 -9.75 17.65
CA GLU A 152 -9.89 -10.25 19.03
C GLU A 152 -8.56 -10.45 19.76
N GLY A 153 -7.43 -10.29 19.05
CA GLY A 153 -6.07 -10.40 19.59
C GLY A 153 -5.00 -10.45 18.53
N ILE A 154 -3.77 -10.70 18.96
CA ILE A 154 -2.59 -10.86 18.10
C ILE A 154 -2.30 -12.34 17.93
N GLY A 155 -2.30 -12.81 16.69
CA GLY A 155 -2.00 -14.20 16.34
C GLY A 155 -0.51 -14.47 16.21
N LEU A 156 0.20 -13.57 15.49
CA LEU A 156 1.64 -13.65 15.27
C LEU A 156 2.26 -12.27 15.40
N PHE A 157 3.35 -12.20 16.18
CA PHE A 157 4.20 -11.04 16.30
C PHE A 157 5.66 -11.49 16.15
N PRO A 158 6.21 -11.55 14.92
CA PRO A 158 7.60 -11.89 14.71
C PRO A 158 8.50 -10.77 15.26
N VAL A 159 9.12 -11.03 16.41
CA VAL A 159 10.17 -10.17 16.96
C VAL A 159 11.45 -10.53 16.23
N SER A 160 11.93 -9.66 15.34
CA SER A 160 13.29 -9.78 14.83
C SER A 160 14.24 -9.43 15.97
N TYR A 161 14.96 -10.43 16.48
CA TYR A 161 16.06 -10.23 17.41
C TYR A 161 17.21 -9.54 16.68
N THR A 162 17.14 -8.24 16.47
CA THR A 162 18.29 -7.44 16.10
C THR A 162 18.79 -6.72 17.34
N HIS A 163 19.90 -7.28 17.90
CA HIS A 163 20.74 -6.70 18.94
C HIS A 163 20.12 -6.45 20.32
N LEU A 164 20.07 -7.50 21.14
CA LEU A 164 20.50 -7.36 22.52
C LEU A 164 22.03 -7.49 22.54
N THR A 165 22.74 -6.40 22.35
CA THR A 165 24.12 -6.29 22.81
C THR A 165 24.06 -6.00 24.30
N LEU A 166 24.45 -6.98 25.09
CA LEU A 166 24.81 -6.80 26.50
C LEU A 166 26.07 -5.94 26.63
#